data_891b6d448c3681f525624ab57ac4a5ca
#
_entry.id   891b6d448c3681f525624ab57ac4a5ca
#
_cell.length_a   1.000
_cell.length_b   1.000
_cell.length_c   1.000
_cell.angle_alpha   90.00
_cell.angle_beta   90.00
_cell.angle_gamma   90.00
#
_symmetry.space_group_name_H-M   'P 1'
#
loop_
_entity.id
_entity.type
_entity.pdbx_description
1 polymer ?
#
loop_
_entity_poly.entity_id
_entity_poly.type
_entity_poly.pdbx_seq_one_letter_code
_entity_poly.pdbx_strand_id
1 'polypeptide(L)'
;MSEGMDAMRTAAAFSLCGLALMAGKCVCGALCDKLGSYRANYLLFGSFILGCTLCVLAPLKSEALMLASAVFLGFGGSLITVGVSIWAGDLSTPERYEKTLRLFQGAYGLGGIVLSFLPGAIADLAGGYAPAYAVFAVMLLYSLFMLQSTYRLAKV
;
A
#
# COMPACT_ATOMS: atom_id res chain seq x y z
N MET A 1 -13.97 -0.74 15.68
CA MET A 1 -15.27 -1.45 15.88
C MET A 1 -16.37 -0.53 16.42
N SER A 2 -16.14 0.73 16.56
CA SER A 2 -17.05 1.65 17.27
C SER A 2 -17.94 2.52 16.38
N GLU A 3 -17.90 2.35 15.07
CA GLU A 3 -18.61 3.26 14.16
C GLU A 3 -20.02 2.77 13.76
N GLY A 4 -20.62 1.83 14.53
CA GLY A 4 -22.01 1.39 14.33
C GLY A 4 -22.25 0.55 13.07
N MET A 5 -21.20 0.00 12.46
CA MET A 5 -21.33 -0.97 11.36
C MET A 5 -21.44 -2.38 11.90
N ASP A 6 -22.30 -3.17 11.27
CA ASP A 6 -22.52 -4.59 11.61
C ASP A 6 -21.20 -5.38 11.45
N ALA A 7 -20.89 -6.24 12.44
CA ALA A 7 -19.69 -7.08 12.44
C ALA A 7 -19.56 -7.94 11.16
N MET A 8 -20.69 -8.39 10.62
CA MET A 8 -20.74 -9.16 9.37
C MET A 8 -20.26 -8.36 8.16
N ARG A 9 -20.64 -7.09 8.06
CA ARG A 9 -20.21 -6.19 6.97
C ARG A 9 -18.73 -5.86 7.08
N THR A 10 -18.25 -5.66 8.28
CA THR A 10 -16.80 -5.46 8.54
C THR A 10 -16.01 -6.69 8.12
N ALA A 11 -16.45 -7.90 8.49
CA ALA A 11 -15.81 -9.14 8.07
C ALA A 11 -15.82 -9.32 6.54
N ALA A 12 -16.92 -8.98 5.88
CA ALA A 12 -17.01 -9.01 4.42
C ALA A 12 -16.01 -8.05 3.74
N ALA A 13 -15.84 -6.83 4.28
CA ALA A 13 -14.85 -5.89 3.78
C ALA A 13 -13.41 -6.40 3.93
N PHE A 14 -13.07 -7.02 5.06
CA PHE A 14 -11.76 -7.67 5.25
C PHE A 14 -11.51 -8.81 4.26
N SER A 15 -12.52 -9.67 4.04
CA SER A 15 -12.45 -10.75 3.06
C SER A 15 -12.24 -10.21 1.65
N LEU A 16 -12.97 -9.17 1.27
CA LEU A 16 -12.84 -8.51 -0.02
C LEU A 16 -11.46 -7.87 -0.20
N CYS A 17 -10.92 -7.24 0.85
CA CYS A 17 -9.56 -6.71 0.86
C CYS A 17 -8.53 -7.82 0.62
N GLY A 18 -8.68 -8.99 1.26
CA GLY A 18 -7.82 -10.15 1.05
C GLY A 18 -7.88 -10.69 -0.38
N LEU A 19 -9.07 -10.80 -0.95
CA LEU A 19 -9.25 -11.20 -2.35
C LEU A 19 -8.63 -10.19 -3.33
N ALA A 20 -8.83 -8.90 -3.08
CA ALA A 20 -8.23 -7.83 -3.86
C ALA A 20 -6.68 -7.84 -3.76
N LEU A 21 -6.13 -8.13 -2.58
CA LEU A 21 -4.69 -8.31 -2.38
C LEU A 21 -4.15 -9.49 -3.19
N MET A 22 -4.84 -10.62 -3.18
CA MET A 22 -4.45 -11.80 -3.95
C MET A 22 -4.47 -11.52 -5.46
N ALA A 23 -5.56 -10.95 -5.96
CA ALA A 23 -5.67 -10.53 -7.35
C ALA A 23 -4.60 -9.48 -7.71
N GLY A 24 -4.37 -8.51 -6.83
CA GLY A 24 -3.35 -7.48 -6.97
C GLY A 24 -1.95 -8.03 -7.14
N LYS A 25 -1.58 -9.09 -6.43
CA LYS A 25 -0.27 -9.74 -6.59
C LYS A 25 -0.06 -10.32 -8.00
N CYS A 26 -1.07 -10.99 -8.54
CA CYS A 26 -1.02 -11.52 -9.90
C CYS A 26 -0.95 -10.40 -10.94
N VAL A 27 -1.79 -9.37 -10.76
CA VAL A 27 -1.85 -8.22 -11.67
C VAL A 27 -0.58 -7.35 -11.57
N CYS A 28 -0.01 -7.20 -10.38
CA CYS A 28 1.24 -6.45 -10.16
C CYS A 28 2.38 -6.99 -11.03
N GLY A 29 2.63 -8.31 -11.00
CA GLY A 29 3.64 -8.94 -11.85
C GLY A 29 3.35 -8.68 -13.33
N ALA A 30 2.13 -8.97 -13.79
CA ALA A 30 1.74 -8.78 -15.19
C ALA A 30 1.82 -7.32 -15.66
N LEU A 31 1.53 -6.35 -14.78
CA LEU A 31 1.67 -4.92 -15.08
C LEU A 31 3.15 -4.54 -15.22
N CYS A 32 4.00 -5.01 -14.32
CA CYS A 32 5.44 -4.77 -14.38
C CYS A 32 6.05 -5.37 -15.65
N ASP A 33 5.64 -6.57 -16.05
CA ASP A 33 6.10 -7.23 -17.28
C ASP A 33 5.66 -6.49 -18.54
N LYS A 34 4.41 -5.96 -18.57
CA LYS A 34 3.85 -5.32 -19.78
C LYS A 34 4.19 -3.84 -19.91
N LEU A 35 4.15 -3.10 -18.82
CA LEU A 35 4.29 -1.63 -18.81
C LEU A 35 5.67 -1.17 -18.34
N GLY A 36 6.46 -2.09 -17.78
CA GLY A 36 7.66 -1.80 -17.02
C GLY A 36 7.32 -1.30 -15.60
N SER A 37 8.20 -1.62 -14.67
CA SER A 37 7.99 -1.33 -13.23
C SER A 37 7.83 0.16 -12.95
N TYR A 38 8.53 1.02 -13.69
CA TYR A 38 8.43 2.48 -13.57
C TYR A 38 6.99 2.98 -13.73
N ARG A 39 6.27 2.50 -14.76
CA ARG A 39 4.87 2.89 -15.02
C ARG A 39 3.88 2.15 -14.12
N ALA A 40 4.12 0.87 -13.88
CA ALA A 40 3.30 0.05 -13.02
C ALA A 40 3.23 0.62 -11.58
N ASN A 41 4.33 1.18 -11.07
CA ASN A 41 4.38 1.82 -9.76
C ASN A 41 3.34 2.96 -9.62
N TYR A 42 3.15 3.79 -10.64
CA TYR A 42 2.13 4.87 -10.57
C TYR A 42 0.72 4.32 -10.40
N LEU A 43 0.38 3.24 -11.10
CA LEU A 43 -0.95 2.63 -11.02
C LEU A 43 -1.18 1.99 -9.65
N LEU A 44 -0.20 1.26 -9.15
CA LEU A 44 -0.30 0.52 -7.89
C LEU A 44 -0.27 1.45 -6.67
N PHE A 45 0.66 2.40 -6.64
CA PHE A 45 0.66 3.45 -5.59
C PHE A 45 -0.58 4.31 -5.67
N GLY A 46 -1.03 4.69 -6.88
CA GLY A 46 -2.26 5.44 -7.09
C GLY A 46 -3.48 4.71 -6.52
N SER A 47 -3.58 3.41 -6.75
CA SER A 47 -4.63 2.57 -6.15
C SER A 47 -4.57 2.59 -4.61
N PHE A 48 -3.37 2.44 -4.04
CA PHE A 48 -3.19 2.44 -2.60
C PHE A 48 -3.54 3.79 -1.97
N ILE A 49 -3.06 4.89 -2.57
CA ILE A 49 -3.37 6.26 -2.14
C ILE A 49 -4.88 6.52 -2.23
N LEU A 50 -5.52 6.09 -3.31
CA LEU A 50 -6.98 6.19 -3.46
C LEU A 50 -7.71 5.43 -2.35
N GLY A 51 -7.26 4.21 -2.03
CA GLY A 51 -7.80 3.43 -0.91
C GLY A 51 -7.70 4.18 0.42
N CYS A 52 -6.53 4.75 0.74
CA CYS A 52 -6.35 5.59 1.94
C CYS A 52 -7.25 6.83 1.92
N THR A 53 -7.38 7.49 0.78
CA THR A 53 -8.24 8.68 0.64
C THR A 53 -9.72 8.34 0.86
N LEU A 54 -10.18 7.20 0.34
CA LEU A 54 -11.54 6.71 0.60
C LEU A 54 -11.75 6.40 2.10
N CYS A 55 -10.73 5.90 2.80
CA CYS A 55 -10.80 5.70 4.26
C CYS A 55 -10.89 7.02 5.04
N VAL A 56 -10.32 8.12 4.55
CA VAL A 56 -10.52 9.45 5.16
C VAL A 56 -11.99 9.87 5.10
N LEU A 57 -12.74 9.41 4.08
CA LEU A 57 -14.17 9.66 3.93
C LEU A 57 -15.06 8.66 4.72
N ALA A 58 -14.47 7.74 5.47
CA ALA A 58 -15.20 6.74 6.28
C ALA A 58 -16.26 7.34 7.24
N PRO A 59 -16.09 8.57 7.81
CA PRO A 59 -17.13 9.20 8.64
C PRO A 59 -18.48 9.37 7.94
N LEU A 60 -18.55 9.32 6.61
CA LEU A 60 -19.80 9.36 5.83
C LEU A 60 -20.64 8.09 5.96
N LYS A 61 -20.15 7.03 6.64
CA LYS A 61 -20.84 5.75 6.93
C LYS A 61 -21.46 5.08 5.71
N SER A 62 -20.88 5.27 4.53
CA SER A 62 -21.35 4.65 3.28
C SER A 62 -20.74 3.27 3.12
N GLU A 63 -21.59 2.24 2.97
CA GLU A 63 -21.16 0.87 2.70
C GLU A 63 -20.35 0.76 1.40
N ALA A 64 -20.77 1.49 0.37
CA ALA A 64 -20.05 1.52 -0.91
C ALA A 64 -18.62 2.07 -0.77
N LEU A 65 -18.42 3.12 0.04
CA LEU A 65 -17.09 3.67 0.33
C LEU A 65 -16.23 2.67 1.07
N MET A 66 -16.78 1.96 2.04
CA MET A 66 -16.07 0.93 2.80
C MET A 66 -15.59 -0.21 1.88
N LEU A 67 -16.48 -0.74 1.04
CA LEU A 67 -16.14 -1.82 0.11
C LEU A 67 -15.13 -1.35 -0.95
N ALA A 68 -15.32 -0.15 -1.50
CA ALA A 68 -14.37 0.43 -2.45
C ALA A 68 -12.98 0.64 -1.83
N SER A 69 -12.90 1.19 -0.61
CA SER A 69 -11.63 1.36 0.10
C SER A 69 -10.94 0.02 0.35
N ALA A 70 -11.68 -1.02 0.72
CA ALA A 70 -11.13 -2.36 0.95
C ALA A 70 -10.51 -2.95 -0.34
N VAL A 71 -11.16 -2.76 -1.49
CA VAL A 71 -10.63 -3.20 -2.79
C VAL A 71 -9.35 -2.44 -3.15
N PHE A 72 -9.36 -1.12 -3.07
CA PHE A 72 -8.20 -0.30 -3.45
C PHE A 72 -7.02 -0.48 -2.49
N LEU A 73 -7.27 -0.62 -1.18
CA LEU A 73 -6.24 -0.94 -0.19
C LEU A 73 -5.65 -2.34 -0.42
N GLY A 74 -6.50 -3.32 -0.67
CA GLY A 74 -6.06 -4.69 -0.96
C GLY A 74 -5.20 -4.74 -2.22
N PHE A 75 -5.69 -4.16 -3.31
CA PHE A 75 -4.98 -4.12 -4.59
C PHE A 75 -3.65 -3.39 -4.48
N GLY A 76 -3.63 -2.18 -3.91
CA GLY A 76 -2.41 -1.40 -3.68
C GLY A 76 -1.45 -2.07 -2.70
N GLY A 77 -1.98 -2.78 -1.70
CA GLY A 77 -1.19 -3.56 -0.73
C GLY A 77 -0.32 -4.66 -1.36
N SER A 78 -0.59 -5.07 -2.61
CA SER A 78 0.26 -5.99 -3.36
C SER A 78 1.70 -5.49 -3.53
N LEU A 79 1.91 -4.17 -3.59
CA LEU A 79 3.23 -3.56 -3.62
C LEU A 79 4.11 -3.95 -2.45
N ILE A 80 3.52 -4.09 -1.27
CA ILE A 80 4.25 -4.39 -0.03
C ILE A 80 4.96 -5.75 -0.12
N THR A 81 4.39 -6.70 -0.85
CA THR A 81 4.90 -8.07 -0.92
C THR A 81 5.65 -8.36 -2.23
N VAL A 82 5.13 -7.91 -3.36
CA VAL A 82 5.68 -8.20 -4.69
C VAL A 82 6.61 -7.08 -5.16
N GLY A 83 6.27 -5.83 -4.88
CA GLY A 83 7.02 -4.66 -5.33
C GLY A 83 8.47 -4.65 -4.84
N VAL A 84 8.70 -5.02 -3.58
CA VAL A 84 10.06 -5.06 -2.99
C VAL A 84 11.02 -5.94 -3.78
N SER A 85 10.56 -7.11 -4.22
CA SER A 85 11.38 -8.06 -5.00
C SER A 85 11.63 -7.52 -6.42
N ILE A 86 10.64 -6.91 -7.04
CA ILE A 86 10.74 -6.31 -8.37
C ILE A 86 11.73 -5.14 -8.33
N TRP A 87 11.59 -4.24 -7.37
CA TRP A 87 12.49 -3.08 -7.23
C TRP A 87 13.93 -3.51 -6.96
N ALA A 88 14.13 -4.56 -6.14
CA ALA A 88 15.46 -5.11 -5.91
C ALA A 88 16.07 -5.66 -7.22
N GLY A 89 15.27 -6.32 -8.06
CA GLY A 89 15.71 -6.82 -9.36
C GLY A 89 16.07 -5.70 -10.34
N ASP A 90 15.20 -4.69 -10.44
CA ASP A 90 15.39 -3.57 -11.39
C ASP A 90 16.54 -2.64 -11.02
N LEU A 91 16.78 -2.41 -9.72
CA LEU A 91 17.73 -1.43 -9.20
C LEU A 91 19.08 -2.03 -8.81
N SER A 92 19.30 -3.32 -9.02
CA SER A 92 20.58 -3.98 -8.72
C SER A 92 21.05 -4.91 -9.83
N THR A 93 22.36 -5.19 -9.86
CA THR A 93 22.91 -6.23 -10.74
C THR A 93 22.57 -7.61 -10.19
N PRO A 94 22.55 -8.67 -11.04
CA PRO A 94 22.27 -10.05 -10.60
C PRO A 94 23.11 -10.49 -9.40
N GLU A 95 24.38 -10.11 -9.36
CA GLU A 95 25.31 -10.49 -8.28
C GLU A 95 24.96 -9.78 -6.94
N ARG A 96 24.28 -8.64 -7.01
CA ARG A 96 23.92 -7.84 -5.83
C ARG A 96 22.46 -7.98 -5.42
N TYR A 97 21.65 -8.68 -6.21
CA TYR A 97 20.21 -8.81 -6.01
C TYR A 97 19.86 -9.26 -4.59
N GLU A 98 20.47 -10.35 -4.11
CA GLU A 98 20.17 -10.88 -2.78
C GLU A 98 20.50 -9.87 -1.65
N LYS A 99 21.62 -9.17 -1.78
CA LYS A 99 22.03 -8.17 -0.79
C LYS A 99 21.05 -6.99 -0.76
N THR A 100 20.64 -6.51 -1.94
CA THR A 100 19.67 -5.42 -2.09
C THR A 100 18.31 -5.83 -1.56
N LEU A 101 17.85 -7.03 -1.90
CA LEU A 101 16.58 -7.58 -1.41
C LEU A 101 16.54 -7.69 0.11
N ARG A 102 17.61 -8.19 0.74
CA ARG A 102 17.74 -8.27 2.21
C ARG A 102 17.68 -6.90 2.86
N LEU A 103 18.33 -5.89 2.27
CA LEU A 103 18.29 -4.51 2.77
C LEU A 103 16.87 -3.93 2.68
N PHE A 104 16.18 -4.12 1.55
CA PHE A 104 14.80 -3.65 1.37
C PHE A 104 13.84 -4.34 2.33
N GLN A 105 13.93 -5.65 2.48
CA GLN A 105 13.10 -6.42 3.42
C GLN A 105 13.41 -6.04 4.88
N GLY A 106 14.67 -5.82 5.23
CA GLY A 106 15.06 -5.34 6.56
C GLY A 106 14.47 -3.96 6.86
N ALA A 107 14.62 -3.01 5.93
CA ALA A 107 14.03 -1.68 6.07
C ALA A 107 12.49 -1.73 6.17
N TYR A 108 11.85 -2.58 5.37
CA TYR A 108 10.41 -2.82 5.45
C TYR A 108 9.99 -3.37 6.81
N GLY A 109 10.70 -4.39 7.33
CA GLY A 109 10.42 -4.98 8.64
C GLY A 109 10.57 -3.98 9.78
N LEU A 110 11.66 -3.21 9.78
CA LEU A 110 11.89 -2.14 10.77
C LEU A 110 10.80 -1.06 10.68
N GLY A 111 10.46 -0.63 9.47
CA GLY A 111 9.37 0.31 9.25
C GLY A 111 8.03 -0.22 9.77
N GLY A 112 7.73 -1.50 9.56
CA GLY A 112 6.54 -2.16 10.08
C GLY A 112 6.48 -2.13 11.60
N ILE A 113 7.58 -2.44 12.28
CA ILE A 113 7.65 -2.39 13.75
C ILE A 113 7.44 -0.97 14.26
N VAL A 114 8.19 0.00 13.72
CA VAL A 114 8.14 1.41 14.17
C VAL A 114 6.79 2.06 13.87
N LEU A 115 6.15 1.72 12.76
CA LEU A 115 4.91 2.37 12.33
C LEU A 115 3.65 1.60 12.75
N SER A 116 3.76 0.40 13.32
CA SER A 116 2.59 -0.42 13.69
C SER A 116 1.68 0.24 14.73
N PHE A 117 2.24 1.03 15.64
CA PHE A 117 1.47 1.74 16.68
C PHE A 117 0.94 3.11 16.21
N LEU A 118 1.48 3.65 15.12
CA LEU A 118 1.18 5.01 14.66
C LEU A 118 -0.32 5.26 14.38
N PRO A 119 -1.06 4.35 13.72
CA PRO A 119 -2.48 4.56 13.49
C PRO A 119 -3.30 4.67 14.77
N GLY A 120 -2.98 3.82 15.77
CA GLY A 120 -3.62 3.87 17.08
C GLY A 120 -3.34 5.18 17.80
N ALA A 121 -2.06 5.58 17.88
CA ALA A 121 -1.66 6.82 18.52
C ALA A 121 -2.31 8.05 17.87
N ILE A 122 -2.38 8.09 16.54
CA ILE A 122 -3.07 9.20 15.85
C ILE A 122 -4.58 9.17 16.14
N ALA A 123 -5.20 7.98 16.14
CA ALA A 123 -6.63 7.84 16.39
C ALA A 123 -7.00 8.27 17.81
N ASP A 124 -6.16 7.95 18.81
CA ASP A 124 -6.36 8.35 20.20
C ASP A 124 -6.27 9.88 20.38
N LEU A 125 -5.33 10.51 19.67
CA LEU A 125 -5.14 11.97 19.74
C LEU A 125 -6.21 12.74 18.95
N ALA A 126 -6.65 12.21 17.81
CA ALA A 126 -7.54 12.91 16.89
C ALA A 126 -9.01 12.48 17.00
N GLY A 127 -9.33 11.50 17.85
CA GLY A 127 -10.68 10.99 18.05
C GLY A 127 -11.20 10.11 16.90
N GLY A 128 -10.30 9.57 16.03
CA GLY A 128 -10.68 8.68 14.95
C GLY A 128 -9.54 8.32 14.00
N TYR A 129 -9.75 7.33 13.14
CA TYR A 129 -8.73 6.82 12.22
C TYR A 129 -8.55 7.62 10.92
N ALA A 130 -9.49 8.51 10.57
CA ALA A 130 -9.41 9.28 9.33
C ALA A 130 -8.11 10.08 9.18
N PRO A 131 -7.61 10.80 10.21
CA PRO A 131 -6.32 11.48 10.13
C PRO A 131 -5.13 10.53 9.92
N ALA A 132 -5.18 9.33 10.48
CA ALA A 132 -4.13 8.32 10.26
C ALA A 132 -4.03 7.92 8.79
N TYR A 133 -5.16 7.69 8.13
CA TYR A 133 -5.18 7.40 6.70
C TYR A 133 -4.69 8.56 5.83
N ALA A 134 -4.98 9.81 6.24
CA ALA A 134 -4.44 10.98 5.57
C ALA A 134 -2.90 11.04 5.66
N VAL A 135 -2.34 10.76 6.84
CA VAL A 135 -0.88 10.67 7.03
C VAL A 135 -0.29 9.55 6.15
N PHE A 136 -0.91 8.38 6.11
CA PHE A 136 -0.45 7.29 5.24
C PHE A 136 -0.52 7.64 3.75
N ALA A 137 -1.55 8.35 3.30
CA ALA A 137 -1.63 8.80 1.91
C ALA A 137 -0.46 9.73 1.56
N VAL A 138 -0.10 10.66 2.45
CA VAL A 138 1.06 11.54 2.26
C VAL A 138 2.37 10.75 2.25
N MET A 139 2.53 9.79 3.16
CA MET A 139 3.72 8.92 3.20
C MET A 139 3.86 8.08 1.92
N LEU A 140 2.75 7.59 1.37
CA LEU A 140 2.74 6.85 0.10
C LEU A 140 3.11 7.75 -1.08
N LEU A 141 2.62 8.99 -1.13
CA LEU A 141 3.03 9.97 -2.14
C LEU A 141 4.53 10.26 -2.08
N TYR A 142 5.06 10.47 -0.88
CA TYR A 142 6.49 10.67 -0.67
C TYR A 142 7.31 9.44 -1.10
N SER A 143 6.85 8.23 -0.74
CA SER A 143 7.49 6.97 -1.13
C SER A 143 7.50 6.78 -2.65
N LEU A 144 6.38 7.08 -3.32
CA LEU A 144 6.30 7.06 -4.78
C LEU A 144 7.30 8.03 -5.39
N PHE A 145 7.36 9.27 -4.89
CA PHE A 145 8.30 10.28 -5.40
C PHE A 145 9.74 9.82 -5.25
N MET A 146 10.13 9.30 -4.09
CA MET A 146 11.47 8.78 -3.83
C MET A 146 11.83 7.60 -4.73
N LEU A 147 10.91 6.64 -4.88
CA LEU A 147 11.10 5.48 -5.74
C LEU A 147 11.28 5.90 -7.20
N GLN A 148 10.43 6.79 -7.71
CA GLN A 148 10.53 7.26 -9.10
C GLN A 148 11.79 8.08 -9.36
N SER A 149 12.24 8.85 -8.37
CA SER A 149 13.52 9.56 -8.45
C SER A 149 14.69 8.58 -8.55
N THR A 150 14.66 7.49 -7.79
CA THR A 150 15.68 6.43 -7.86
C THR A 150 15.71 5.76 -9.23
N TYR A 151 14.55 5.43 -9.81
CA TYR A 151 14.48 4.88 -11.17
C TYR A 151 15.05 5.82 -12.22
N ARG A 152 14.78 7.13 -12.11
CA ARG A 152 15.35 8.14 -13.02
C ARG A 152 16.87 8.23 -12.91
N LEU A 153 17.41 8.16 -11.70
CA LEU A 153 18.85 8.20 -11.47
C LEU A 153 19.56 6.92 -11.94
N ALA A 154 18.90 5.77 -11.78
CA ALA A 154 19.40 4.48 -12.25
C ALA A 154 19.32 4.34 -13.79
N LYS A 155 18.63 5.26 -14.50
CA LYS A 155 18.38 5.19 -15.95
C LYS A 155 17.72 3.88 -16.41
N VAL A 156 16.87 3.32 -15.56
CA VAL A 156 16.07 2.10 -15.84
C VAL A 156 14.69 2.49 -16.42
#